data_d559ab332fe36089f9a08c910ba86144
#
_entry.id   d559ab332fe36089f9a08c910ba86144
#
_cell.length_a   1.000
_cell.length_b   1.000
_cell.length_c   1.000
_cell.angle_alpha   90.00
_cell.angle_beta   90.00
_cell.angle_gamma   90.00
#
_symmetry.space_group_name_H-M   'P 1'
#
loop_
_entity.id
_entity.type
_entity.pdbx_description
1 polymer ?
#
loop_
_entity_poly.entity_id
_entity_poly.type
_entity_poly.pdbx_seq_one_letter_code
_entity_poly.pdbx_strand_id
1 'polypeptide(L)'
;GDQFSRVACSMAARMRALGFGIERNGKWWDIAGIPRDLIEKFSRRTAMIEAKADELGITNANAKGELGARTREQKALHLDQSMLKAAWQGRLSATDRTALDAVLSTGTSENSGGQTGITPEDALAYAITASFERVSVVSEKQLYETALRRGVGGVSPEEIAAAAERAGILTATIDGRKLVTTREVLAEEEAMLKIDAARFEFGQIRLGS
;
A
#
# COMPACT_ATOMS: atom_id res chain seq x y z
N GLY A 1 4.63 1.73 -8.44
CA GLY A 1 4.01 1.92 -7.11
C GLY A 1 3.12 0.76 -6.69
N ASP A 2 2.32 0.29 -7.58
CA ASP A 2 1.24 -0.67 -7.43
C ASP A 2 1.59 -2.07 -6.92
N GLN A 3 2.53 -2.71 -7.59
CA GLN A 3 2.95 -4.08 -7.28
C GLN A 3 3.54 -4.15 -5.86
N PHE A 4 4.11 -3.04 -5.42
CA PHE A 4 4.74 -2.94 -4.12
C PHE A 4 3.72 -2.91 -2.97
N SER A 5 2.63 -2.15 -3.10
CA SER A 5 1.57 -2.09 -2.08
C SER A 5 0.87 -3.44 -1.92
N ARG A 6 0.59 -4.13 -3.02
CA ARG A 6 -0.01 -5.48 -2.99
C ARG A 6 0.89 -6.48 -2.28
N VAL A 7 2.19 -6.51 -2.63
CA VAL A 7 3.16 -7.42 -2.00
C VAL A 7 3.28 -7.12 -0.51
N ALA A 8 3.38 -5.85 -0.12
CA ALA A 8 3.49 -5.47 1.29
C ALA A 8 2.26 -5.90 2.10
N CYS A 9 1.04 -5.68 1.57
CA CYS A 9 -0.19 -6.10 2.25
C CYS A 9 -0.35 -7.62 2.31
N SER A 10 0.01 -8.35 1.23
CA SER A 10 0.00 -9.82 1.24
C SER A 10 1.01 -10.40 2.26
N MET A 11 2.20 -9.78 2.39
CA MET A 11 3.17 -10.18 3.41
C MET A 11 2.65 -9.92 4.82
N ALA A 12 2.06 -8.75 5.08
CA ALA A 12 1.47 -8.43 6.37
C ALA A 12 0.37 -9.43 6.75
N ALA A 13 -0.52 -9.76 5.81
CA ALA A 13 -1.58 -10.76 6.01
C ALA A 13 -1.01 -12.13 6.37
N ARG A 14 0.05 -12.57 5.68
CA ARG A 14 0.74 -13.84 6.00
C ARG A 14 1.41 -13.82 7.36
N MET A 15 2.05 -12.71 7.75
CA MET A 15 2.63 -12.58 9.09
C MET A 15 1.57 -12.62 10.18
N ARG A 16 0.42 -11.96 9.98
CA ARG A 16 -0.73 -12.07 10.90
C ARG A 16 -1.25 -13.51 10.99
N ALA A 17 -1.36 -14.21 9.86
CA ALA A 17 -1.79 -15.61 9.84
C ALA A 17 -0.81 -16.54 10.59
N LEU A 18 0.48 -16.15 10.70
CA LEU A 18 1.48 -16.82 11.52
C LEU A 18 1.45 -16.37 12.99
N GLY A 19 0.52 -15.50 13.39
CA GLY A 19 0.34 -15.01 14.76
C GLY A 19 1.17 -13.78 15.11
N PHE A 20 1.91 -13.15 14.16
CA PHE A 20 2.67 -11.95 14.44
C PHE A 20 1.78 -10.72 14.47
N GLY A 21 1.95 -9.87 15.48
CA GLY A 21 1.37 -8.53 15.50
C GLY A 21 1.99 -7.66 14.41
N ILE A 22 1.18 -6.80 13.78
CA ILE A 22 1.62 -5.86 12.75
C ILE A 22 1.32 -4.44 13.20
N GLU A 23 2.32 -3.58 13.16
CA GLU A 23 2.21 -2.15 13.48
C GLU A 23 2.38 -1.32 12.22
N ARG A 24 1.53 -0.31 12.06
CA ARG A 24 1.63 0.62 10.94
C ARG A 24 2.79 1.60 11.15
N ASN A 25 3.66 1.71 10.17
CA ASN A 25 4.77 2.67 10.14
C ASN A 25 4.65 3.56 8.90
N GLY A 26 3.91 4.66 9.01
CA GLY A 26 3.65 5.58 7.90
C GLY A 26 2.95 4.91 6.71
N LYS A 27 3.69 4.74 5.61
CA LYS A 27 3.22 4.05 4.39
C LYS A 27 3.49 2.55 4.42
N TRP A 28 4.15 2.04 5.46
CA TRP A 28 4.62 0.67 5.63
C TRP A 28 4.07 0.06 6.91
N TRP A 29 4.56 -1.12 7.21
CA TRP A 29 4.30 -1.84 8.45
C TRP A 29 5.57 -2.52 8.94
N ASP A 30 5.64 -2.69 10.24
CA ASP A 30 6.68 -3.45 10.93
C ASP A 30 6.03 -4.58 11.74
N ILE A 31 6.80 -5.59 12.11
CA ILE A 31 6.34 -6.62 13.05
C ILE A 31 6.38 -6.01 14.45
N ALA A 32 5.25 -6.07 15.16
CA ALA A 32 5.11 -5.54 16.51
C ALA A 32 6.12 -6.20 17.46
N GLY A 33 6.69 -5.38 18.36
CA GLY A 33 7.64 -5.84 19.35
C GLY A 33 9.09 -5.96 18.86
N ILE A 34 9.39 -5.74 17.57
CA ILE A 34 10.77 -5.67 17.09
C ILE A 34 11.34 -4.27 17.39
N PRO A 35 12.43 -4.16 18.17
CA PRO A 35 13.05 -2.87 18.47
C PRO A 35 13.51 -2.12 17.22
N ARG A 36 13.35 -0.81 17.23
CA ARG A 36 13.67 0.06 16.07
C ARG A 36 15.14 0.00 15.67
N ASP A 37 16.04 -0.03 16.63
CA ASP A 37 17.49 -0.17 16.42
C ASP A 37 17.84 -1.48 15.72
N LEU A 38 17.12 -2.56 16.03
CA LEU A 38 17.28 -3.84 15.35
C LEU A 38 16.83 -3.75 13.89
N ILE A 39 15.68 -3.12 13.61
CA ILE A 39 15.22 -2.89 12.22
C ILE A 39 16.27 -2.08 11.44
N GLU A 40 16.81 -1.01 12.04
CA GLU A 40 17.81 -0.15 11.41
C GLU A 40 19.13 -0.87 11.16
N LYS A 41 19.54 -1.76 12.04
CA LYS A 41 20.73 -2.61 11.88
C LYS A 41 20.67 -3.47 10.60
N PHE A 42 19.47 -3.86 10.17
CA PHE A 42 19.26 -4.64 8.94
C PHE A 42 18.84 -3.78 7.74
N SER A 43 18.40 -2.54 7.94
CA SER A 43 18.00 -1.58 6.89
C SER A 43 19.19 -0.80 6.30
N ARG A 44 20.33 -1.45 6.12
CA ARG A 44 21.61 -0.83 5.71
C ARG A 44 21.55 -0.02 4.42
N ARG A 45 20.66 -0.42 3.51
CA ARG A 45 20.54 0.24 2.21
C ARG A 45 20.11 1.69 2.33
N THR A 46 19.11 1.98 3.15
CA THR A 46 18.65 3.35 3.38
C THR A 46 19.78 4.21 3.94
N ALA A 47 20.49 3.70 4.96
CA ALA A 47 21.63 4.41 5.54
C ALA A 47 22.77 4.65 4.52
N MET A 48 23.04 3.69 3.65
CA MET A 48 24.06 3.86 2.57
C MET A 48 23.64 4.91 1.54
N ILE A 49 22.34 4.94 1.15
CA ILE A 49 21.81 5.93 0.21
C ILE A 49 21.85 7.33 0.83
N GLU A 50 21.43 7.46 2.11
CA GLU A 50 21.48 8.74 2.82
C GLU A 50 22.91 9.26 2.96
N ALA A 51 23.84 8.45 3.44
CA ALA A 51 25.25 8.83 3.54
C ALA A 51 25.85 9.27 2.18
N LYS A 52 25.52 8.55 1.11
CA LYS A 52 26.00 8.92 -0.25
C LYS A 52 25.30 10.17 -0.78
N ALA A 53 24.03 10.36 -0.45
CA ALA A 53 23.27 11.57 -0.81
C ALA A 53 23.84 12.80 -0.10
N ASP A 54 24.20 12.68 1.18
CA ASP A 54 24.80 13.75 1.98
C ASP A 54 26.20 14.12 1.42
N GLU A 55 27.00 13.12 1.07
CA GLU A 55 28.31 13.32 0.41
C GLU A 55 28.17 14.10 -0.91
N LEU A 56 27.11 13.86 -1.67
CA LEU A 56 26.82 14.49 -2.97
C LEU A 56 25.95 15.75 -2.87
N GLY A 57 25.56 16.17 -1.67
CA GLY A 57 24.68 17.32 -1.45
C GLY A 57 23.24 17.13 -2.01
N ILE A 58 22.78 15.89 -2.15
CA ILE A 58 21.48 15.55 -2.70
C ILE A 58 20.42 15.55 -1.58
N THR A 59 19.50 16.52 -1.59
CA THR A 59 18.41 16.65 -0.61
C THR A 59 17.05 16.18 -1.15
N ASN A 60 16.89 16.16 -2.47
CA ASN A 60 15.62 15.83 -3.13
C ASN A 60 15.34 14.32 -3.07
N ALA A 61 14.12 13.94 -2.64
CA ALA A 61 13.69 12.55 -2.50
C ALA A 61 13.74 11.74 -3.81
N ASN A 62 13.42 12.37 -4.96
CA ASN A 62 13.47 11.71 -6.26
C ASN A 62 14.91 11.41 -6.67
N ALA A 63 15.81 12.39 -6.47
CA ALA A 63 17.25 12.22 -6.75
C ALA A 63 17.89 11.16 -5.83
N LYS A 64 17.48 11.08 -4.55
CA LYS A 64 17.87 10.00 -3.64
C LYS A 64 17.37 8.63 -4.15
N GLY A 65 16.16 8.57 -4.71
CA GLY A 65 15.61 7.37 -5.33
C GLY A 65 16.43 6.90 -6.54
N GLU A 66 16.84 7.83 -7.42
CA GLU A 66 17.71 7.54 -8.56
C GLU A 66 19.12 7.09 -8.11
N LEU A 67 19.68 7.76 -7.11
CA LEU A 67 20.95 7.36 -6.50
C LEU A 67 20.85 5.93 -5.97
N GLY A 68 19.77 5.60 -5.28
CA GLY A 68 19.48 4.25 -4.82
C GLY A 68 19.40 3.23 -5.95
N ALA A 69 18.84 3.58 -7.10
CA ALA A 69 18.81 2.70 -8.27
C ALA A 69 20.19 2.46 -8.87
N ARG A 70 21.02 3.52 -8.97
CA ARG A 70 22.39 3.47 -9.53
C ARG A 70 23.38 2.74 -8.62
N THR A 71 23.23 2.86 -7.30
CA THR A 71 24.12 2.23 -6.31
C THR A 71 23.70 0.81 -5.95
N ARG A 72 22.81 0.20 -6.74
CA ARG A 72 22.38 -1.17 -6.52
C ARG A 72 23.55 -2.11 -6.81
N GLU A 73 24.17 -2.65 -5.76
CA GLU A 73 25.15 -3.72 -5.90
C GLU A 73 24.55 -4.87 -6.72
N GLN A 74 25.35 -5.41 -7.62
CA GLN A 74 24.97 -6.62 -8.36
C GLN A 74 24.64 -7.71 -7.33
N LYS A 75 23.51 -8.38 -7.54
CA LYS A 75 23.12 -9.52 -6.72
C LYS A 75 24.28 -10.50 -6.73
N ALA A 76 24.89 -10.75 -5.58
CA ALA A 76 25.93 -11.77 -5.46
C ALA A 76 25.29 -13.13 -5.72
N LEU A 77 25.44 -13.63 -6.95
CA LEU A 77 24.82 -14.85 -7.46
C LEU A 77 25.32 -16.12 -6.77
N HIS A 78 26.36 -16.02 -5.94
CA HIS A 78 27.06 -17.14 -5.32
C HIS A 78 26.89 -17.21 -3.79
N LEU A 79 26.03 -16.39 -3.19
CA LEU A 79 25.77 -16.48 -1.75
C LEU A 79 24.77 -17.62 -1.50
N ASP A 80 25.26 -18.70 -0.93
CA ASP A 80 24.42 -19.77 -0.40
C ASP A 80 23.57 -19.23 0.77
N GLN A 81 22.35 -19.77 0.88
CA GLN A 81 21.39 -19.38 1.91
C GLN A 81 21.94 -19.59 3.34
N SER A 82 22.77 -20.62 3.53
CA SER A 82 23.45 -20.91 4.79
C SER A 82 24.44 -19.80 5.17
N MET A 83 25.21 -19.28 4.22
CA MET A 83 26.16 -18.19 4.43
C MET A 83 25.46 -16.88 4.77
N LEU A 84 24.34 -16.59 4.09
CA LEU A 84 23.52 -15.41 4.40
C LEU A 84 22.95 -15.49 5.81
N LYS A 85 22.42 -16.65 6.18
CA LYS A 85 21.87 -16.88 7.52
C LYS A 85 22.93 -16.71 8.61
N ALA A 86 24.13 -17.27 8.40
CA ALA A 86 25.26 -17.14 9.34
C ALA A 86 25.69 -15.65 9.45
N ALA A 87 25.79 -14.93 8.33
CA ALA A 87 26.11 -13.51 8.32
C ALA A 87 25.06 -12.66 9.04
N TRP A 88 23.78 -12.96 8.90
CA TRP A 88 22.71 -12.29 9.64
C TRP A 88 22.75 -12.59 11.13
N GLN A 89 22.93 -13.85 11.49
CA GLN A 89 23.08 -14.26 12.90
C GLN A 89 24.29 -13.63 13.58
N GLY A 90 25.40 -13.46 12.84
CA GLY A 90 26.61 -12.81 13.32
C GLY A 90 26.42 -11.31 13.61
N ARG A 91 25.39 -10.65 13.09
CA ARG A 91 25.07 -9.25 13.36
C ARG A 91 24.24 -9.05 14.63
N LEU A 92 23.60 -10.10 15.12
CA LEU A 92 22.73 -10.04 16.28
C LEU A 92 23.54 -10.09 17.57
N SER A 93 23.33 -9.10 18.44
CA SER A 93 23.80 -9.14 19.82
C SER A 93 22.97 -10.12 20.66
N ALA A 94 23.39 -10.38 21.86
CA ALA A 94 22.60 -11.20 22.80
C ALA A 94 21.23 -10.57 23.09
N THR A 95 21.17 -9.25 23.23
CA THR A 95 19.94 -8.49 23.46
C THR A 95 19.01 -8.59 22.27
N ASP A 96 19.53 -8.47 21.02
CA ASP A 96 18.74 -8.61 19.80
C ASP A 96 18.08 -9.99 19.71
N ARG A 97 18.83 -11.04 20.06
CA ARG A 97 18.30 -12.43 20.06
C ARG A 97 17.18 -12.59 21.06
N THR A 98 17.36 -12.09 22.28
CA THR A 98 16.31 -12.14 23.31
C THR A 98 15.04 -11.41 22.85
N ALA A 99 15.17 -10.26 22.21
CA ALA A 99 14.01 -9.52 21.65
C ALA A 99 13.31 -10.30 20.53
N LEU A 100 14.08 -10.91 19.62
CA LEU A 100 13.52 -11.77 18.56
C LEU A 100 12.84 -13.02 19.11
N ASP A 101 13.45 -13.68 20.11
CA ASP A 101 12.87 -14.86 20.75
C ASP A 101 11.56 -14.52 21.47
N ALA A 102 11.46 -13.34 22.08
CA ALA A 102 10.21 -12.85 22.68
C ALA A 102 9.11 -12.67 21.62
N VAL A 103 9.43 -12.05 20.46
CA VAL A 103 8.48 -11.86 19.36
C VAL A 103 8.08 -13.22 18.76
N LEU A 104 9.00 -14.14 18.56
CA LEU A 104 8.71 -15.48 18.06
C LEU A 104 7.81 -16.27 19.02
N SER A 105 8.03 -16.16 20.31
CA SER A 105 7.19 -16.81 21.33
C SER A 105 5.77 -16.24 21.36
N THR A 106 5.61 -14.94 21.14
CA THR A 106 4.31 -14.27 21.08
C THR A 106 3.56 -14.63 19.79
N GLY A 107 4.26 -14.76 18.65
CA GLY A 107 3.69 -15.13 17.36
C GLY A 107 3.10 -16.55 17.30
N THR A 108 3.47 -17.44 18.24
CA THR A 108 2.89 -18.78 18.35
C THR A 108 1.64 -18.82 19.23
N SER A 109 1.27 -17.72 19.87
CA SER A 109 0.09 -17.62 20.73
C SER A 109 -1.11 -17.13 19.93
N GLU A 110 -2.20 -17.88 19.89
CA GLU A 110 -3.38 -17.71 19.03
C GLU A 110 -4.14 -16.36 19.17
N ASN A 111 -3.60 -15.39 19.91
CA ASN A 111 -4.32 -14.15 20.27
C ASN A 111 -3.58 -12.83 19.98
N SER A 112 -2.49 -12.82 19.23
CA SER A 112 -1.67 -11.60 19.03
C SER A 112 -1.94 -10.86 17.73
N GLY A 113 -3.07 -11.06 17.09
CA GLY A 113 -3.49 -10.27 15.94
C GLY A 113 -3.81 -8.84 16.36
N GLY A 114 -2.80 -7.98 16.45
CA GLY A 114 -2.99 -6.53 16.55
C GLY A 114 -3.83 -6.07 15.36
N GLN A 115 -5.14 -5.94 15.56
CA GLN A 115 -6.01 -5.35 14.55
C GLN A 115 -5.60 -3.90 14.39
N THR A 116 -5.23 -3.51 13.21
CA THR A 116 -4.96 -2.10 12.86
C THR A 116 -6.23 -1.23 12.93
N GLY A 117 -7.33 -1.76 13.41
CA GLY A 117 -8.61 -1.07 13.58
C GLY A 117 -9.29 -0.64 12.27
N ILE A 118 -8.68 -0.85 11.12
CA ILE A 118 -9.23 -0.50 9.81
C ILE A 118 -9.74 -1.77 9.15
N THR A 119 -11.04 -1.82 8.88
CA THR A 119 -11.67 -2.93 8.16
C THR A 119 -11.44 -2.80 6.64
N PRO A 120 -11.60 -3.88 5.86
CA PRO A 120 -11.57 -3.81 4.41
C PRO A 120 -12.63 -2.85 3.84
N GLU A 121 -13.80 -2.80 4.47
CA GLU A 121 -14.90 -1.88 4.12
C GLU A 121 -14.51 -0.42 4.37
N ASP A 122 -13.90 -0.09 5.51
CA ASP A 122 -13.43 1.26 5.82
C ASP A 122 -12.33 1.71 4.86
N ALA A 123 -11.39 0.80 4.55
CA ALA A 123 -10.33 1.07 3.61
C ALA A 123 -10.86 1.33 2.19
N LEU A 124 -11.85 0.55 1.76
CA LEU A 124 -12.52 0.72 0.47
C LEU A 124 -13.36 2.00 0.43
N ALA A 125 -14.14 2.29 1.47
CA ALA A 125 -14.96 3.51 1.56
C ALA A 125 -14.07 4.77 1.46
N TYR A 126 -12.94 4.78 2.16
CA TYR A 126 -11.95 5.84 2.01
C TYR A 126 -11.43 5.95 0.57
N ALA A 127 -11.11 4.83 -0.06
CA ALA A 127 -10.60 4.82 -1.44
C ALA A 127 -11.64 5.33 -2.44
N ILE A 128 -12.91 4.97 -2.27
CA ILE A 128 -14.03 5.48 -3.08
C ILE A 128 -14.10 7.00 -2.96
N THR A 129 -14.20 7.53 -1.74
CA THR A 129 -14.28 8.97 -1.50
C THR A 129 -13.10 9.72 -2.09
N ALA A 130 -11.87 9.25 -1.83
CA ALA A 130 -10.65 9.90 -2.31
C ALA A 130 -10.46 9.80 -3.83
N SER A 131 -10.93 8.72 -4.47
CA SER A 131 -10.76 8.50 -5.90
C SER A 131 -11.78 9.25 -6.74
N PHE A 132 -13.03 9.35 -6.27
CA PHE A 132 -14.13 9.96 -7.01
C PHE A 132 -14.38 11.44 -6.66
N GLU A 133 -13.53 12.06 -5.84
CA GLU A 133 -13.67 13.49 -5.48
C GLU A 133 -13.67 14.42 -6.71
N ARG A 134 -12.95 14.07 -7.78
CA ARG A 134 -12.75 14.91 -8.96
C ARG A 134 -12.94 14.21 -10.29
N VAL A 135 -13.20 12.93 -10.28
CA VAL A 135 -13.35 12.10 -11.50
C VAL A 135 -14.43 11.06 -11.27
N SER A 136 -15.20 10.77 -12.31
CA SER A 136 -16.32 9.82 -12.24
C SER A 136 -15.92 8.38 -12.53
N VAL A 137 -14.72 8.17 -13.06
CA VAL A 137 -14.20 6.85 -13.42
C VAL A 137 -12.72 6.76 -13.11
N VAL A 138 -12.30 5.69 -12.46
CA VAL A 138 -10.89 5.39 -12.17
C VAL A 138 -10.54 3.97 -12.59
N SER A 139 -9.25 3.63 -12.69
CA SER A 139 -8.87 2.23 -12.89
C SER A 139 -9.12 1.41 -11.61
N GLU A 140 -9.60 0.17 -11.75
CA GLU A 140 -9.75 -0.79 -10.64
C GLU A 140 -8.46 -0.86 -9.80
N LYS A 141 -7.34 -0.89 -10.50
CA LYS A 141 -6.01 -0.92 -9.93
C LYS A 141 -5.74 0.27 -9.00
N GLN A 142 -6.09 1.50 -9.43
CA GLN A 142 -5.90 2.72 -8.64
C GLN A 142 -6.80 2.73 -7.40
N LEU A 143 -8.06 2.30 -7.53
CA LEU A 143 -8.98 2.18 -6.40
C LEU A 143 -8.42 1.22 -5.35
N TYR A 144 -8.02 0.01 -5.77
CA TYR A 144 -7.48 -1.01 -4.86
C TYR A 144 -6.16 -0.58 -4.23
N GLU A 145 -5.29 0.09 -4.98
CA GLU A 145 -4.05 0.63 -4.42
C GLU A 145 -4.31 1.65 -3.31
N THR A 146 -5.28 2.54 -3.52
CA THR A 146 -5.66 3.54 -2.51
C THR A 146 -6.22 2.86 -1.25
N ALA A 147 -7.08 1.84 -1.40
CA ALA A 147 -7.61 1.06 -0.30
C ALA A 147 -6.50 0.31 0.46
N LEU A 148 -5.59 -0.38 -0.24
CA LEU A 148 -4.48 -1.10 0.36
C LEU A 148 -3.51 -0.17 1.10
N ARG A 149 -3.24 1.02 0.58
CA ARG A 149 -2.42 2.03 1.26
C ARG A 149 -3.09 2.53 2.54
N ARG A 150 -4.41 2.67 2.53
CA ARG A 150 -5.18 3.05 3.72
C ARG A 150 -5.14 1.98 4.78
N GLY A 151 -5.34 0.72 4.38
CA GLY A 151 -5.40 -0.45 5.26
C GLY A 151 -4.08 -1.20 5.42
N VAL A 152 -2.92 -0.60 5.10
CA VAL A 152 -1.62 -1.28 5.17
C VAL A 152 -1.37 -1.91 6.53
N GLY A 153 -0.98 -3.18 6.55
CA GLY A 153 -0.81 -3.99 7.75
C GLY A 153 -2.12 -4.60 8.29
N GLY A 154 -3.29 -4.05 7.95
CA GLY A 154 -4.60 -4.49 8.44
C GLY A 154 -5.43 -5.30 7.45
N VAL A 155 -5.26 -5.08 6.14
CA VAL A 155 -6.07 -5.70 5.09
C VAL A 155 -5.21 -6.41 4.05
N SER A 156 -5.77 -7.43 3.41
CA SER A 156 -5.16 -8.12 2.26
C SER A 156 -5.80 -7.68 0.93
N PRO A 157 -5.14 -7.91 -0.21
CA PRO A 157 -5.72 -7.65 -1.52
C PRO A 157 -7.03 -8.41 -1.76
N GLU A 158 -7.13 -9.64 -1.27
CA GLU A 158 -8.29 -10.52 -1.41
C GLU A 158 -9.48 -9.98 -0.60
N GLU A 159 -9.23 -9.48 0.60
CA GLU A 159 -10.26 -8.86 1.45
C GLU A 159 -10.79 -7.57 0.81
N ILE A 160 -9.93 -6.74 0.19
CA ILE A 160 -10.37 -5.55 -0.53
C ILE A 160 -11.20 -5.91 -1.76
N ALA A 161 -10.80 -6.94 -2.53
CA ALA A 161 -11.57 -7.40 -3.68
C ALA A 161 -12.97 -7.89 -3.25
N ALA A 162 -13.05 -8.69 -2.20
CA ALA A 162 -14.32 -9.16 -1.63
C ALA A 162 -15.18 -8.00 -1.09
N ALA A 163 -14.59 -6.98 -0.48
CA ALA A 163 -15.30 -5.78 -0.05
C ALA A 163 -15.85 -4.98 -1.24
N ALA A 164 -15.09 -4.87 -2.34
CA ALA A 164 -15.52 -4.19 -3.56
C ALA A 164 -16.72 -4.90 -4.23
N GLU A 165 -16.73 -6.22 -4.25
CA GLU A 165 -17.88 -7.01 -4.73
C GLU A 165 -19.13 -6.76 -3.88
N ARG A 166 -18.98 -6.77 -2.54
CA ARG A 166 -20.09 -6.47 -1.62
C ARG A 166 -20.63 -5.04 -1.75
N ALA A 167 -19.74 -4.09 -2.00
CA ALA A 167 -20.09 -2.68 -2.21
C ALA A 167 -20.76 -2.42 -3.57
N GLY A 168 -20.83 -3.42 -4.46
CA GLY A 168 -21.49 -3.29 -5.77
C GLY A 168 -20.79 -2.30 -6.70
N ILE A 169 -19.46 -2.24 -6.66
CA ILE A 169 -18.65 -1.43 -7.58
C ILE A 169 -18.94 -1.86 -9.02
N LEU A 170 -19.28 -0.90 -9.86
CA LEU A 170 -19.53 -1.12 -11.29
C LEU A 170 -18.19 -1.20 -12.03
N THR A 171 -18.00 -2.22 -12.84
CA THR A 171 -16.76 -2.44 -13.58
C THR A 171 -17.05 -2.54 -15.08
N ALA A 172 -16.24 -1.84 -15.88
CA ALA A 172 -16.23 -1.96 -17.35
C ALA A 172 -14.79 -2.16 -17.84
N THR A 173 -14.63 -2.87 -18.95
CA THR A 173 -13.33 -3.01 -19.62
C THR A 173 -13.34 -2.18 -20.89
N ILE A 174 -12.49 -1.14 -20.93
CA ILE A 174 -12.33 -0.25 -22.09
C ILE A 174 -10.86 -0.28 -22.50
N ASP A 175 -10.57 -0.58 -23.74
CA ASP A 175 -9.21 -0.70 -24.29
C ASP A 175 -8.28 -1.60 -23.46
N GLY A 176 -8.82 -2.73 -22.98
CA GLY A 176 -8.09 -3.69 -22.17
C GLY A 176 -7.80 -3.24 -20.72
N ARG A 177 -8.33 -2.08 -20.30
CA ARG A 177 -8.21 -1.55 -18.94
C ARG A 177 -9.51 -1.73 -18.18
N LYS A 178 -9.44 -2.31 -16.99
CA LYS A 178 -10.56 -2.35 -16.07
C LYS A 178 -10.76 -1.00 -15.41
N LEU A 179 -11.89 -0.39 -15.67
CA LEU A 179 -12.34 0.87 -15.11
C LEU A 179 -13.49 0.60 -14.15
N VAL A 180 -13.59 1.41 -13.11
CA VAL A 180 -14.60 1.27 -12.07
C VAL A 180 -15.25 2.61 -11.75
N THR A 181 -16.51 2.54 -11.33
CA THR A 181 -17.29 3.65 -10.79
C THR A 181 -18.26 3.11 -9.75
N THR A 182 -18.99 3.98 -9.06
CA THR A 182 -20.11 3.60 -8.20
C THR A 182 -21.44 3.99 -8.82
N ARG A 183 -22.55 3.42 -8.32
CA ARG A 183 -23.89 3.76 -8.78
C ARG A 183 -24.23 5.21 -8.47
N GLU A 184 -23.76 5.71 -7.34
CA GLU A 184 -23.98 7.08 -6.88
C GLU A 184 -23.30 8.07 -7.82
N VAL A 185 -22.01 7.86 -8.13
CA VAL A 185 -21.24 8.69 -9.05
C VAL A 185 -21.86 8.67 -10.46
N LEU A 186 -22.29 7.50 -10.95
CA LEU A 186 -22.95 7.38 -12.23
C LEU A 186 -24.28 8.16 -12.27
N ALA A 187 -25.06 8.08 -11.20
CA ALA A 187 -26.33 8.81 -11.09
C ALA A 187 -26.11 10.35 -11.05
N GLU A 188 -25.05 10.81 -10.38
CA GLU A 188 -24.67 12.23 -10.38
C GLU A 188 -24.27 12.71 -11.78
N GLU A 189 -23.49 11.95 -12.54
CA GLU A 189 -23.13 12.25 -13.93
C GLU A 189 -24.37 12.29 -14.83
N GLU A 190 -25.26 11.33 -14.72
CA GLU A 190 -26.51 11.32 -15.48
C GLU A 190 -27.39 12.54 -15.15
N ALA A 191 -27.44 12.95 -13.90
CA ALA A 191 -28.17 14.14 -13.48
C ALA A 191 -27.55 15.41 -14.07
N MET A 192 -26.23 15.54 -14.08
CA MET A 192 -25.52 16.67 -14.68
C MET A 192 -25.78 16.76 -16.20
N LEU A 193 -25.70 15.64 -16.92
CA LEU A 193 -25.99 15.60 -18.36
C LEU A 193 -27.42 16.03 -18.68
N LYS A 194 -28.41 15.65 -17.86
CA LYS A 194 -29.81 16.07 -18.02
C LYS A 194 -29.96 17.59 -17.81
N ILE A 195 -29.27 18.16 -16.84
CA ILE A 195 -29.28 19.62 -16.60
C ILE A 195 -28.66 20.37 -17.76
N ASP A 196 -27.54 19.91 -18.28
CA ASP A 196 -26.86 20.53 -19.43
C ASP A 196 -27.68 20.44 -20.70
N ALA A 197 -28.33 19.29 -20.96
CA ALA A 197 -29.25 19.16 -22.08
C ALA A 197 -30.43 20.14 -21.99
N ALA A 198 -31.06 20.26 -20.81
CA ALA A 198 -32.14 21.21 -20.58
C ALA A 198 -31.67 22.66 -20.76
N ARG A 199 -30.46 23.02 -20.26
CA ARG A 199 -29.88 24.36 -20.48
C ARG A 199 -29.63 24.66 -21.94
N PHE A 200 -29.18 23.67 -22.71
CA PHE A 200 -28.95 23.83 -24.14
C PHE A 200 -30.26 24.09 -24.89
N GLU A 201 -31.32 23.37 -24.58
CA GLU A 201 -32.66 23.59 -25.14
C GLU A 201 -33.21 25.01 -24.80
N PHE A 202 -33.12 25.43 -23.54
CA PHE A 202 -33.50 26.79 -23.14
C PHE A 202 -32.67 27.91 -23.79
N GLY A 203 -31.38 27.66 -24.04
CA GLY A 203 -30.50 28.61 -24.74
C GLY A 203 -30.87 28.78 -26.21
N GLN A 204 -31.29 27.72 -26.89
CA GLN A 204 -31.74 27.76 -28.29
C GLN A 204 -33.06 28.55 -28.45
N ILE A 205 -33.97 28.43 -27.48
CA ILE A 205 -35.24 29.16 -27.51
C ILE A 205 -35.04 30.72 -27.39
N ARG A 206 -33.97 31.13 -26.73
CA ARG A 206 -33.66 32.60 -26.58
C ARG A 206 -32.96 33.24 -27.78
N LEU A 207 -32.37 32.45 -28.67
CA LEU A 207 -31.66 32.93 -29.86
C LEU A 207 -32.52 32.89 -31.12
N GLY A 208 -33.76 32.42 -31.05
CA GLY A 208 -34.73 32.29 -32.14
C GLY A 208 -35.89 33.33 -32.13
N SER A 209 -35.74 34.44 -31.38
CA SER A 209 -36.76 35.53 -31.34
C SER A 209 -36.16 36.83 -31.81
#